data_1ab48fdb064335284a604c08186ab53c
#
_entry.id   1ab48fdb064335284a604c08186ab53c
#
_cell.length_a   1.000
_cell.length_b   1.000
_cell.length_c   1.000
_cell.angle_alpha   90.00
_cell.angle_beta   90.00
_cell.angle_gamma   90.00
#
_symmetry.space_group_name_H-M   'P 1'
#
loop_
_entity.id
_entity.type
_entity.pdbx_description
1 polymer ?
#
loop_
_entity_poly.entity_id
_entity_poly.type
_entity_poly.pdbx_seq_one_letter_code
_entity_poly.pdbx_strand_id
1 'polypeptide(L)'
;MASVEYVLGTSQEELERLIWQDRLILRPITKKLLHRAGVSTGMRVLDLGCGTGGVSMLAASLVGPSGSVVGIDQSPEAIALARHWPWKTGFTISIFR
;
A
#
# COMPACT_ATOMS: atom_id res chain seq x y z
N MET A 1 -5.09 10.00 20.19
CA MET A 1 -4.58 8.93 19.53
C MET A 1 -3.98 9.29 18.21
N ALA A 2 -4.64 10.08 17.57
CA ALA A 2 -4.10 10.60 16.35
C ALA A 2 -2.69 11.14 16.51
N SER A 3 -2.33 11.57 17.71
CA SER A 3 -1.04 12.20 17.96
C SER A 3 0.16 11.33 17.60
N VAL A 4 0.15 10.06 17.93
CA VAL A 4 1.30 9.19 17.62
C VAL A 4 1.43 8.96 16.13
N GLU A 5 0.33 8.67 15.46
CA GLU A 5 0.34 8.50 14.01
C GLU A 5 0.78 9.75 13.29
N TYR A 6 0.27 10.89 13.73
CA TYR A 6 0.61 12.15 13.09
C TYR A 6 2.06 12.53 13.30
N VAL A 7 2.60 12.26 14.47
CA VAL A 7 4.01 12.50 14.72
C VAL A 7 4.88 11.66 13.79
N LEU A 8 4.47 10.42 13.53
CA LEU A 8 5.25 9.49 12.72
C LEU A 8 4.94 9.58 11.24
N GLY A 9 3.75 10.02 10.85
CA GLY A 9 3.28 9.87 9.50
C GLY A 9 2.88 11.13 8.76
N THR A 10 2.98 12.33 9.35
CA THR A 10 2.47 13.53 8.72
C THR A 10 3.47 14.29 7.87
N SER A 11 4.77 14.20 8.15
CA SER A 11 5.75 14.93 7.37
C SER A 11 6.07 14.19 6.08
N GLN A 12 6.35 14.95 5.03
CA GLN A 12 6.76 14.40 3.74
C GLN A 12 8.02 13.55 3.88
N GLU A 13 9.01 14.06 4.62
CA GLU A 13 10.27 13.37 4.86
C GLU A 13 10.07 12.04 5.56
N GLU A 14 9.21 12.02 6.56
CA GLU A 14 8.90 10.80 7.31
C GLU A 14 8.23 9.74 6.43
N LEU A 15 7.29 10.15 5.59
CA LEU A 15 6.62 9.25 4.67
C LEU A 15 7.58 8.69 3.63
N GLU A 16 8.49 9.52 3.11
CA GLU A 16 9.51 9.05 2.17
C GLU A 16 10.43 8.02 2.80
N ARG A 17 10.81 8.22 4.05
CA ARG A 17 11.61 7.26 4.80
C ARG A 17 10.89 5.92 4.94
N LEU A 18 9.59 5.95 5.25
CA LEU A 18 8.79 4.73 5.36
C LEU A 18 8.71 3.98 4.02
N ILE A 19 8.59 4.71 2.92
CA ILE A 19 8.62 4.10 1.58
C ILE A 19 9.93 3.38 1.33
N TRP A 20 11.06 4.00 1.67
CA TRP A 20 12.36 3.38 1.51
C TRP A 20 12.52 2.13 2.35
N GLN A 21 12.08 2.16 3.62
CA GLN A 21 12.12 1.00 4.50
C GLN A 21 11.28 -0.14 3.93
N ASP A 22 10.09 0.16 3.44
CA ASP A 22 9.23 -0.84 2.83
C ASP A 22 9.93 -1.52 1.65
N ARG A 23 10.49 -0.74 0.75
CA ARG A 23 11.13 -1.28 -0.45
C ARG A 23 12.34 -2.16 -0.16
N LEU A 24 13.18 -1.75 0.78
CA LEU A 24 14.45 -2.42 1.01
C LEU A 24 14.35 -3.60 1.97
N ILE A 25 13.45 -3.51 2.95
CA ILE A 25 13.43 -4.46 4.07
C ILE A 25 12.11 -5.22 4.14
N LEU A 26 10.98 -4.51 4.14
CA LEU A 26 9.69 -5.11 4.44
C LEU A 26 9.01 -5.78 3.25
N ARG A 27 9.26 -5.26 2.05
CA ARG A 27 8.55 -5.75 0.86
C ARG A 27 8.70 -7.25 0.60
N PRO A 28 9.92 -7.82 0.62
CA PRO A 28 10.06 -9.26 0.37
C PRO A 28 9.32 -10.11 1.41
N ILE A 29 9.37 -9.69 2.67
CA ILE A 29 8.69 -10.39 3.76
C ILE A 29 7.18 -10.27 3.60
N THR A 30 6.68 -9.07 3.37
CA THR A 30 5.25 -8.81 3.22
C THR A 30 4.66 -9.57 2.04
N LYS A 31 5.35 -9.58 0.91
CA LYS A 31 4.91 -10.33 -0.27
C LYS A 31 4.76 -11.81 0.04
N LYS A 32 5.72 -12.38 0.75
CA LYS A 32 5.70 -13.78 1.14
C LYS A 32 4.53 -14.08 2.08
N LEU A 33 4.27 -13.20 3.03
CA LEU A 33 3.14 -13.34 3.95
C LEU A 33 1.80 -13.27 3.23
N LEU A 34 1.63 -12.34 2.31
CA LEU A 34 0.41 -12.23 1.52
C LEU A 34 0.18 -13.48 0.69
N HIS A 35 1.23 -13.99 0.06
CA HIS A 35 1.15 -15.21 -0.72
C HIS A 35 0.73 -16.41 0.14
N ARG A 36 1.33 -16.56 1.31
CA ARG A 36 0.99 -17.63 2.24
C ARG A 36 -0.41 -17.49 2.82
N ALA A 37 -0.90 -16.26 2.95
CA ALA A 37 -2.26 -16.00 3.41
C ALA A 37 -3.30 -16.32 2.35
N GLY A 38 -2.88 -16.65 1.13
CA GLY A 38 -3.78 -17.06 0.06
C GLY A 38 -4.17 -15.95 -0.91
N VAL A 39 -3.51 -14.80 -0.85
CA VAL A 39 -3.76 -13.73 -1.84
C VAL A 39 -3.26 -14.22 -3.20
N SER A 40 -4.16 -14.33 -4.16
CA SER A 40 -3.86 -14.93 -5.44
C SER A 40 -4.61 -14.25 -6.59
N THR A 41 -4.28 -14.66 -7.80
CA THR A 41 -4.82 -14.11 -9.04
C THR A 41 -6.34 -13.99 -9.03
N GLY A 42 -6.84 -12.85 -9.42
CA GLY A 42 -8.27 -12.59 -9.57
C GLY A 42 -8.98 -12.15 -8.30
N MET A 43 -8.31 -12.16 -7.17
CA MET A 43 -8.93 -11.76 -5.90
C MET A 43 -9.16 -10.26 -5.82
N ARG A 44 -10.15 -9.88 -4.98
CA ARG A 44 -10.38 -8.50 -4.60
C ARG A 44 -9.87 -8.31 -3.19
N VAL A 45 -9.00 -7.31 -3.00
CA VAL A 45 -8.33 -7.07 -1.72
C VAL A 45 -8.71 -5.68 -1.20
N LEU A 46 -9.03 -5.60 0.07
CA LEU A 46 -9.23 -4.35 0.78
C LEU A 46 -8.07 -4.17 1.76
N ASP A 47 -7.32 -3.10 1.58
CA ASP A 47 -6.17 -2.75 2.43
C ASP A 47 -6.57 -1.58 3.34
N LEU A 48 -6.95 -1.90 4.56
CA LEU A 48 -7.30 -0.90 5.56
C LEU A 48 -6.06 -0.31 6.19
N GLY A 49 -5.95 1.02 6.19
CA GLY A 49 -4.76 1.70 6.66
C GLY A 49 -3.61 1.54 5.66
N CYS A 50 -3.90 1.73 4.38
CA CYS A 50 -2.93 1.47 3.31
C CYS A 50 -1.69 2.37 3.33
N GLY A 51 -1.73 3.48 4.06
CA GLY A 51 -0.60 4.41 4.13
C GLY A 51 -0.19 4.88 2.75
N THR A 52 1.09 4.76 2.43
CA THR A 52 1.65 5.18 1.15
C THR A 52 1.43 4.17 0.02
N GLY A 53 0.75 3.06 0.29
CA GLY A 53 0.33 2.10 -0.73
C GLY A 53 1.29 0.96 -0.99
N GLY A 54 2.33 0.77 -0.15
CA GLY A 54 3.31 -0.30 -0.35
C GLY A 54 2.69 -1.69 -0.36
N VAL A 55 1.86 -2.00 0.62
CA VAL A 55 1.18 -3.30 0.71
C VAL A 55 0.13 -3.44 -0.39
N SER A 56 -0.61 -2.36 -0.69
CA SER A 56 -1.58 -2.38 -1.79
C SER A 56 -0.92 -2.71 -3.11
N MET A 57 0.28 -2.17 -3.37
CA MET A 57 1.02 -2.45 -4.59
C MET A 57 1.45 -3.92 -4.66
N LEU A 58 1.90 -4.49 -3.54
CA LEU A 58 2.26 -5.91 -3.49
C LEU A 58 1.05 -6.81 -3.71
N ALA A 59 -0.07 -6.48 -3.07
CA ALA A 59 -1.32 -7.21 -3.28
C ALA A 59 -1.74 -7.14 -4.76
N ALA A 60 -1.63 -5.98 -5.38
CA ALA A 60 -1.95 -5.81 -6.80
C ALA A 60 -1.09 -6.71 -7.69
N SER A 61 0.20 -6.85 -7.36
CA SER A 61 1.08 -7.73 -8.12
C SER A 61 0.68 -9.20 -7.99
N LEU A 62 0.08 -9.60 -6.89
CA LEU A 62 -0.38 -10.97 -6.67
C LEU A 62 -1.73 -11.26 -7.31
N VAL A 63 -2.66 -10.31 -7.26
CA VAL A 63 -4.00 -10.52 -7.83
C VAL A 63 -4.04 -10.31 -9.34
N GLY A 64 -3.10 -9.56 -9.88
CA GLY A 64 -2.96 -9.34 -11.31
C GLY A 64 -4.08 -8.52 -11.94
N PRO A 65 -4.12 -8.48 -13.30
CA PRO A 65 -5.09 -7.63 -14.01
C PRO A 65 -6.55 -8.04 -13.82
N SER A 66 -6.81 -9.30 -13.49
CA SER A 66 -8.17 -9.78 -13.26
C SER A 66 -8.66 -9.56 -11.83
N GLY A 67 -7.78 -9.15 -10.93
CA GLY A 67 -8.14 -8.80 -9.55
C GLY A 67 -8.23 -7.30 -9.34
N SER A 68 -8.44 -6.91 -8.10
CA SER A 68 -8.47 -5.50 -7.73
C SER A 68 -8.02 -5.28 -6.30
N VAL A 69 -7.51 -4.09 -6.03
CA VAL A 69 -7.12 -3.68 -4.68
C VAL A 69 -7.73 -2.31 -4.38
N VAL A 70 -8.32 -2.20 -3.21
CA VAL A 70 -8.80 -0.92 -2.69
C VAL A 70 -8.03 -0.61 -1.42
N GLY A 71 -7.32 0.51 -1.40
CA GLY A 71 -6.61 1.00 -0.22
C GLY A 71 -7.36 2.16 0.43
N ILE A 72 -7.42 2.18 1.75
CA ILE A 72 -8.07 3.23 2.51
C ILE A 72 -7.13 3.68 3.62
N ASP A 73 -6.98 5.00 3.76
CA ASP A 73 -6.21 5.57 4.87
C ASP A 73 -6.79 6.92 5.25
N GLN A 74 -6.64 7.30 6.51
CA GLN A 74 -7.13 8.59 6.99
C GLN A 74 -6.14 9.74 6.78
N SER A 75 -4.88 9.46 6.48
CA SER A 75 -3.85 10.49 6.29
C SER A 75 -3.90 11.05 4.86
N PRO A 76 -4.25 12.36 4.69
CA PRO A 76 -4.26 12.96 3.35
C PRO A 76 -2.89 12.94 2.69
N GLU A 77 -1.83 13.12 3.47
CA GLU A 77 -0.45 13.11 2.97
C GLU A 77 -0.06 11.73 2.44
N ALA A 78 -0.39 10.69 3.19
CA ALA A 78 -0.11 9.32 2.77
C ALA A 78 -0.88 8.97 1.50
N ILE A 79 -2.16 9.33 1.43
CA ILE A 79 -2.99 9.09 0.24
C ILE A 79 -2.44 9.83 -0.97
N ALA A 80 -1.99 11.07 -0.80
CA ALA A 80 -1.41 11.85 -1.88
C ALA A 80 -0.17 11.14 -2.45
N LEU A 81 0.69 10.62 -1.59
CA LEU A 81 1.87 9.85 -2.02
C LEU A 81 1.47 8.53 -2.66
N ALA A 82 0.50 7.83 -2.09
CA ALA A 82 0.03 6.58 -2.66
C ALA A 82 -0.50 6.76 -4.08
N ARG A 83 -1.25 7.82 -4.32
CA ARG A 83 -1.80 8.13 -5.65
C ARG A 83 -0.76 8.53 -6.67
N HIS A 84 0.41 8.96 -6.23
CA HIS A 84 1.52 9.36 -7.11
C HIS A 84 2.44 8.19 -7.48
N TRP A 85 2.21 7.01 -6.95
CA TRP A 85 3.01 5.85 -7.33
C TRP A 85 2.87 5.57 -8.84
N PRO A 86 3.97 5.17 -9.50
CA PRO A 86 3.89 4.73 -10.89
C PRO A 86 3.28 3.32 -10.94
N TRP A 87 1.98 3.25 -10.76
CA TRP A 87 1.26 1.98 -10.84
C TRP A 87 1.44 1.36 -12.22
N LYS A 88 1.78 0.09 -12.25
CA LYS A 88 1.92 -0.62 -13.52
C LYS A 88 0.57 -0.72 -14.22
N THR A 89 0.60 -0.60 -15.54
CA THR A 89 -0.59 -0.80 -16.35
C THR A 89 -1.12 -2.23 -16.19
N GLY A 90 -2.42 -2.38 -16.26
CA GLY A 90 -3.07 -3.68 -16.11
C GLY A 90 -3.48 -4.01 -14.69
N PHE A 91 -3.05 -3.23 -13.69
CA PHE A 91 -3.51 -3.43 -12.31
C PHE A 91 -4.68 -2.51 -11.99
N THR A 92 -5.67 -3.03 -11.29
CA THR A 92 -6.80 -2.25 -10.82
C THR A 92 -6.59 -1.90 -9.35
N ILE A 93 -6.22 -0.65 -9.10
CA ILE A 93 -5.95 -0.14 -7.76
C ILE A 93 -6.72 1.16 -7.56
N SER A 94 -7.42 1.26 -6.44
CA SER A 94 -8.13 2.47 -6.03
C SER A 94 -7.69 2.86 -4.62
N ILE A 95 -7.32 4.11 -4.43
CA ILE A 95 -6.85 4.61 -3.14
C ILE A 95 -7.82 5.68 -2.66
N PHE A 96 -8.37 5.51 -1.46
CA PHE A 96 -9.36 6.41 -0.87
C PHE A 96 -8.96 6.84 0.53
N ARG A 97 -9.51 7.96 0.91
CA ARG A 97 -9.41 8.48 2.26
C ARG A 97 -10.57 8.01 3.12
#